data_0906a8059cb3a687dc731b43d72b429e
#
_entry.id   0906a8059cb3a687dc731b43d72b429e
#
_cell.length_a   1.000
_cell.length_b   1.000
_cell.length_c   1.000
_cell.angle_alpha   90.00
_cell.angle_beta   90.00
_cell.angle_gamma   90.00
#
_symmetry.space_group_name_H-M   'P 1'
#
loop_
_entity.id
_entity.type
_entity.pdbx_description
1 polymer ?
#
loop_
_entity_poly.entity_id
_entity_poly.type
_entity_poly.pdbx_seq_one_letter_code
_entity_poly.pdbx_strand_id
1 'polypeptide(L)'
;MSTLLDVRNVSKQFTMGGLLSRRVVNAVQDASFSLSTETPEIFTIIGESGSGKTTLARMILGLELPSSGDIQFRGKTVSAKGSRAEQLAFMGNVQPVFQNPFEAFNPLKRIDRYLESTTRRFLKLTQRDDIDGAMDEALQKVGLSLAEVKGRYPHEMSGGQLQRAAIARALIPNPPLLVADEPVSMVDASLRMSIVNLLKSLRDDLGVSIIYITHDLATAYYISNRLIIMQRGRIVEMGDARAVLDNPEHPYSRLLKASVLSTEDAGDGKLATDPAMVKLASDLVARPGTLESRGDGRLVRVY
;
A
#
# COMPACT_ATOMS: atom_id res chain seq x y z
N MET A 1 -10.39 -4.80 21.71
CA MET A 1 -9.60 -5.23 20.53
C MET A 1 -8.32 -4.42 20.48
N SER A 2 -7.18 -5.06 20.38
CA SER A 2 -5.90 -4.36 20.25
C SER A 2 -5.71 -3.89 18.81
N THR A 3 -5.30 -2.63 18.64
CA THR A 3 -5.16 -1.99 17.32
C THR A 3 -3.71 -2.04 16.83
N LEU A 4 -3.49 -2.56 15.63
CA LEU A 4 -2.18 -2.61 14.98
C LEU A 4 -1.82 -1.23 14.41
N LEU A 5 -2.73 -0.68 13.60
CA LEU A 5 -2.60 0.66 12.99
C LEU A 5 -3.91 1.42 13.21
N ASP A 6 -3.78 2.68 13.60
CA ASP A 6 -4.91 3.58 13.80
C ASP A 6 -4.62 4.91 13.13
N VAL A 7 -5.41 5.26 12.13
CA VAL A 7 -5.35 6.50 11.36
C VAL A 7 -6.58 7.32 11.73
N ARG A 8 -6.37 8.52 12.35
CA ARG A 8 -7.44 9.35 12.91
C ARG A 8 -7.44 10.74 12.31
N ASN A 9 -8.45 11.05 11.52
CA ASN A 9 -8.71 12.37 10.93
C ASN A 9 -7.47 12.97 10.26
N VAL A 10 -6.70 12.12 9.57
CA VAL A 10 -5.42 12.48 8.98
C VAL A 10 -5.61 13.31 7.73
N SER A 11 -4.96 14.47 7.70
CA SER A 11 -4.90 15.34 6.54
C SER A 11 -3.46 15.70 6.19
N LYS A 12 -3.19 15.88 4.89
CA LYS A 12 -1.91 16.34 4.38
C LYS A 12 -2.09 17.42 3.34
N GLN A 13 -1.44 18.55 3.58
CA GLN A 13 -1.38 19.69 2.66
C GLN A 13 0.07 19.91 2.23
N PHE A 14 0.28 20.14 0.95
CA PHE A 14 1.53 20.61 0.39
C PHE A 14 1.36 22.04 -0.11
N THR A 15 2.32 22.89 0.22
CA THR A 15 2.38 24.24 -0.32
C THR A 15 3.37 24.26 -1.47
N MET A 16 2.89 24.58 -2.67
CA MET A 16 3.69 24.68 -3.90
C MET A 16 3.72 26.12 -4.37
N GLY A 17 4.83 26.55 -4.94
CA GLY A 17 5.00 27.89 -5.51
C GLY A 17 5.99 28.76 -4.78
N GLY A 18 6.41 29.88 -5.43
CA GLY A 18 7.34 30.87 -4.89
C GLY A 18 6.65 31.99 -4.08
N LEU A 19 7.41 33.05 -3.77
CA LEU A 19 6.93 34.18 -2.95
C LEU A 19 5.66 34.86 -3.51
N LEU A 20 5.41 34.81 -4.82
CA LEU A 20 4.32 35.54 -5.50
C LEU A 20 3.09 34.67 -5.85
N SER A 21 3.19 33.33 -5.78
CA SER A 21 2.03 32.46 -6.02
C SER A 21 2.09 31.22 -5.12
N ARG A 22 1.32 31.24 -4.06
CA ARG A 22 1.22 30.12 -3.10
C ARG A 22 -0.02 29.28 -3.43
N ARG A 23 0.19 28.06 -3.96
CA ARG A 23 -0.88 27.09 -4.19
C ARG A 23 -0.83 26.02 -3.10
N VAL A 24 -1.94 25.78 -2.42
CA VAL A 24 -2.10 24.69 -1.47
C VAL A 24 -2.75 23.51 -2.18
N VAL A 25 -2.11 22.33 -2.09
CA VAL A 25 -2.65 21.07 -2.58
C VAL A 25 -3.01 20.20 -1.39
N ASN A 26 -4.29 19.87 -1.26
CA ASN A 26 -4.79 18.95 -0.24
C ASN A 26 -4.63 17.52 -0.75
N ALA A 27 -3.52 16.87 -0.40
CA ALA A 27 -3.21 15.51 -0.88
C ALA A 27 -4.03 14.43 -0.16
N VAL A 28 -4.30 14.61 1.14
CA VAL A 28 -5.17 13.75 1.95
C VAL A 28 -6.04 14.64 2.83
N GLN A 29 -7.31 14.29 2.99
CA GLN A 29 -8.28 15.07 3.74
C GLN A 29 -9.10 14.14 4.62
N ASP A 30 -8.97 14.28 5.95
CA ASP A 30 -9.79 13.63 6.97
C ASP A 30 -9.90 12.10 6.80
N ALA A 31 -8.76 11.44 6.57
CA ALA A 31 -8.72 9.99 6.45
C ALA A 31 -8.74 9.34 7.83
N SER A 32 -9.66 8.37 8.03
CA SER A 32 -9.78 7.62 9.29
C SER A 32 -10.09 6.15 8.99
N PHE A 33 -9.28 5.23 9.55
CA PHE A 33 -9.48 3.79 9.53
C PHE A 33 -8.50 3.10 10.49
N SER A 34 -8.76 1.84 10.81
CA SER A 34 -7.89 1.06 11.68
C SER A 34 -7.72 -0.38 11.21
N LEU A 35 -6.59 -0.99 11.58
CA LEU A 35 -6.30 -2.41 11.42
C LEU A 35 -6.15 -3.05 12.81
N SER A 36 -6.67 -4.29 12.96
CA SER A 36 -6.56 -5.08 14.19
C SER A 36 -5.24 -5.83 14.29
N THR A 37 -4.76 -6.08 15.51
CA THR A 37 -3.64 -7.02 15.74
C THR A 37 -4.11 -8.48 15.78
N GLU A 38 -5.40 -8.72 16.03
CA GLU A 38 -5.95 -10.07 16.27
C GLU A 38 -6.25 -10.79 14.95
N THR A 39 -6.56 -10.05 13.91
CA THR A 39 -6.93 -10.60 12.60
C THR A 39 -6.07 -9.97 11.51
N PRO A 40 -5.02 -10.64 11.06
CA PRO A 40 -4.23 -10.18 9.91
C PRO A 40 -5.12 -10.03 8.67
N GLU A 41 -5.00 -8.90 8.00
CA GLU A 41 -5.84 -8.59 6.83
C GLU A 41 -5.04 -7.95 5.71
N ILE A 42 -5.54 -8.08 4.49
CA ILE A 42 -5.13 -7.24 3.37
C ILE A 42 -6.15 -6.12 3.25
N PHE A 43 -5.73 -4.94 3.69
CA PHE A 43 -6.49 -3.70 3.62
C PHE A 43 -6.08 -2.92 2.38
N THR A 44 -7.00 -2.75 1.44
CA THR A 44 -6.66 -2.19 0.13
C THR A 44 -7.07 -0.72 0.02
N ILE A 45 -6.21 0.07 -0.61
CA ILE A 45 -6.47 1.49 -0.92
C ILE A 45 -6.56 1.63 -2.45
N ILE A 46 -7.74 1.96 -2.95
CA ILE A 46 -8.02 2.09 -4.39
C ILE A 46 -8.30 3.56 -4.74
N GLY A 47 -8.00 3.93 -5.97
CA GLY A 47 -8.34 5.25 -6.54
C GLY A 47 -7.47 5.59 -7.74
N GLU A 48 -7.87 6.62 -8.48
CA GLU A 48 -7.12 7.15 -9.62
C GLU A 48 -5.72 7.68 -9.23
N SER A 49 -4.85 7.90 -10.21
CA SER A 49 -3.58 8.58 -10.00
C SER A 49 -3.82 9.98 -9.44
N GLY A 50 -3.03 10.37 -8.43
CA GLY A 50 -3.20 11.66 -7.74
C GLY A 50 -4.33 11.70 -6.69
N SER A 51 -5.03 10.59 -6.41
CA SER A 51 -6.07 10.57 -5.36
C SER A 51 -5.54 10.62 -3.91
N GLY A 52 -4.22 10.59 -3.70
CA GLY A 52 -3.60 10.71 -2.38
C GLY A 52 -3.09 9.40 -1.77
N LYS A 53 -3.25 8.24 -2.43
CA LYS A 53 -2.87 6.91 -1.92
C LYS A 53 -1.42 6.81 -1.47
N THR A 54 -0.49 7.17 -2.36
CA THR A 54 0.96 7.15 -2.05
C THR A 54 1.32 8.14 -0.94
N THR A 55 0.65 9.29 -0.86
CA THR A 55 0.85 10.24 0.24
C THR A 55 0.40 9.63 1.58
N LEU A 56 -0.76 8.96 1.59
CA LEU A 56 -1.25 8.26 2.77
C LEU A 56 -0.30 7.11 3.17
N ALA A 57 0.19 6.32 2.20
CA ALA A 57 1.19 5.29 2.43
C ALA A 57 2.48 5.86 3.06
N ARG A 58 2.99 6.98 2.54
CA ARG A 58 4.20 7.63 3.07
C ARG A 58 4.02 8.14 4.49
N MET A 59 2.82 8.60 4.84
CA MET A 59 2.50 9.00 6.22
C MET A 59 2.45 7.78 7.15
N ILE A 60 1.86 6.67 6.72
CA ILE A 60 1.82 5.41 7.48
C ILE A 60 3.24 4.84 7.69
N LEU A 61 4.11 4.97 6.70
CA LEU A 61 5.52 4.59 6.79
C LEU A 61 6.39 5.56 7.62
N GLY A 62 5.82 6.67 8.12
CA GLY A 62 6.56 7.70 8.83
C GLY A 62 7.56 8.47 7.95
N LEU A 63 7.47 8.36 6.63
CA LEU A 63 8.30 9.08 5.65
C LEU A 63 7.80 10.51 5.42
N GLU A 64 6.54 10.76 5.76
CA GLU A 64 5.89 12.06 5.66
C GLU A 64 5.05 12.28 6.91
N LEU A 65 4.97 13.51 7.43
CA LEU A 65 4.13 13.83 8.58
C LEU A 65 2.77 14.36 8.13
N PRO A 66 1.67 13.99 8.82
CA PRO A 66 0.38 14.62 8.59
C PRO A 66 0.43 16.11 8.94
N SER A 67 -0.37 16.92 8.26
CA SER A 67 -0.59 18.33 8.59
C SER A 67 -1.56 18.47 9.76
N SER A 68 -2.50 17.54 9.92
CA SER A 68 -3.42 17.39 11.05
C SER A 68 -3.85 15.94 11.21
N GLY A 69 -4.41 15.58 12.36
CA GLY A 69 -4.75 14.22 12.72
C GLY A 69 -3.55 13.46 13.28
N ASP A 70 -3.73 12.18 13.56
CA ASP A 70 -2.73 11.32 14.18
C ASP A 70 -2.71 9.91 13.55
N ILE A 71 -1.51 9.34 13.46
CA ILE A 71 -1.31 7.96 13.06
C ILE A 71 -0.62 7.24 14.21
N GLN A 72 -1.21 6.16 14.69
CA GLN A 72 -0.66 5.34 15.76
C GLN A 72 -0.39 3.93 15.27
N PHE A 73 0.77 3.42 15.63
CA PHE A 73 1.12 2.01 15.44
C PHE A 73 1.28 1.34 16.81
N ARG A 74 0.44 0.34 17.09
CA ARG A 74 0.36 -0.32 18.41
C ARG A 74 0.25 0.69 19.57
N GLY A 75 -0.61 1.71 19.40
CA GLY A 75 -0.86 2.75 20.38
C GLY A 75 0.24 3.81 20.52
N LYS A 76 1.32 3.74 19.71
CA LYS A 76 2.38 4.76 19.70
C LYS A 76 2.25 5.62 18.45
N THR A 77 2.28 6.96 18.64
CA THR A 77 2.22 7.90 17.51
C THR A 77 3.43 7.74 16.60
N VAL A 78 3.15 7.61 15.29
CA VAL A 78 4.16 7.60 14.24
C VAL A 78 4.71 9.01 14.09
N SER A 79 5.96 9.22 14.46
CA SER A 79 6.59 10.53 14.51
C SER A 79 7.99 10.50 13.91
N ALA A 80 8.30 11.49 13.07
CA ALA A 80 9.67 11.73 12.62
C ALA A 80 10.58 12.33 13.70
N LYS A 81 10.00 12.77 14.85
CA LYS A 81 10.72 13.42 15.95
C LYS A 81 11.18 12.45 17.04
N GLY A 82 10.89 11.16 16.92
CA GLY A 82 11.37 10.12 17.85
C GLY A 82 12.90 9.95 17.83
N SER A 83 13.43 9.34 18.86
CA SER A 83 14.85 8.95 18.89
C SER A 83 15.18 8.03 17.73
N ARG A 84 16.47 7.97 17.34
CA ARG A 84 16.94 7.06 16.28
C ARG A 84 16.58 5.60 16.58
N ALA A 85 16.57 5.20 17.85
CA ALA A 85 16.21 3.86 18.28
C ALA A 85 14.72 3.58 18.07
N GLU A 86 13.84 4.53 18.41
CA GLU A 86 12.39 4.43 18.18
C GLU A 86 12.05 4.38 16.70
N GLN A 87 12.69 5.23 15.89
CA GLN A 87 12.54 5.21 14.45
C GLN A 87 12.96 3.86 13.85
N LEU A 88 14.11 3.32 14.28
CA LEU A 88 14.59 2.02 13.82
C LEU A 88 13.64 0.89 14.24
N ALA A 89 13.13 0.92 15.47
CA ALA A 89 12.17 -0.06 15.95
C ALA A 89 10.86 0.01 15.15
N PHE A 90 10.35 1.21 14.84
CA PHE A 90 9.19 1.41 13.99
C PHE A 90 9.45 0.87 12.58
N MET A 91 10.57 1.23 11.97
CA MET A 91 10.97 0.73 10.63
C MET A 91 11.11 -0.80 10.60
N GLY A 92 11.49 -1.47 11.70
CA GLY A 92 11.52 -2.93 11.79
C GLY A 92 10.11 -3.54 11.78
N ASN A 93 9.11 -2.81 12.25
CA ASN A 93 7.74 -3.30 12.35
C ASN A 93 6.86 -2.94 11.15
N VAL A 94 7.16 -1.85 10.44
CA VAL A 94 6.40 -1.39 9.28
C VAL A 94 7.35 -1.26 8.10
N GLN A 95 7.19 -2.15 7.12
CA GLN A 95 8.12 -2.24 5.99
C GLN A 95 7.42 -1.91 4.67
N PRO A 96 8.08 -1.14 3.79
CA PRO A 96 7.57 -0.82 2.46
C PRO A 96 7.88 -1.92 1.43
N VAL A 97 6.96 -2.12 0.50
CA VAL A 97 7.19 -2.76 -0.79
C VAL A 97 6.85 -1.73 -1.86
N PHE A 98 7.87 -1.24 -2.57
CA PHE A 98 7.73 -0.14 -3.54
C PHE A 98 7.19 -0.63 -4.88
N GLN A 99 6.57 0.29 -5.61
CA GLN A 99 6.04 0.10 -6.96
C GLN A 99 7.11 -0.38 -7.94
N ASN A 100 8.25 0.27 -7.91
CA ASN A 100 9.40 -0.06 -8.75
C ASN A 100 10.46 -0.80 -7.92
N PRO A 101 10.69 -2.10 -8.16
CA PRO A 101 11.70 -2.85 -7.42
C PRO A 101 13.11 -2.30 -7.58
N PHE A 102 13.41 -1.60 -8.68
CA PHE A 102 14.70 -0.94 -8.88
C PHE A 102 14.91 0.24 -7.91
N GLU A 103 13.86 0.83 -7.36
CA GLU A 103 13.99 1.86 -6.30
C GLU A 103 14.43 1.26 -4.96
N ALA A 104 14.16 -0.02 -4.74
CA ALA A 104 14.62 -0.74 -3.55
C ALA A 104 16.11 -1.07 -3.60
N PHE A 105 16.72 -1.06 -4.80
CA PHE A 105 18.09 -1.49 -5.04
C PHE A 105 18.84 -0.51 -5.97
N ASN A 106 19.99 -0.03 -5.51
CA ASN A 106 20.89 0.73 -6.39
C ASN A 106 21.48 -0.24 -7.44
N PRO A 107 21.38 0.04 -8.74
CA PRO A 107 21.83 -0.87 -9.80
C PRO A 107 23.34 -1.20 -9.76
N LEU A 108 24.14 -0.38 -9.07
CA LEU A 108 25.59 -0.56 -8.93
C LEU A 108 26.00 -1.45 -7.75
N LYS A 109 25.02 -1.95 -6.97
CA LYS A 109 25.28 -2.81 -5.81
C LYS A 109 24.58 -4.15 -5.97
N ARG A 110 25.23 -5.22 -5.50
CA ARG A 110 24.66 -6.56 -5.48
C ARG A 110 23.49 -6.66 -4.52
N ILE A 111 22.51 -7.47 -4.86
CA ILE A 111 21.27 -7.64 -4.09
C ILE A 111 21.56 -8.25 -2.71
N ASP A 112 22.45 -9.25 -2.64
CA ASP A 112 22.85 -9.87 -1.37
C ASP A 112 23.40 -8.86 -0.35
N ARG A 113 24.05 -7.78 -0.79
CA ARG A 113 24.53 -6.72 0.10
C ARG A 113 23.41 -5.92 0.76
N TYR A 114 22.28 -5.78 0.09
CA TYR A 114 21.11 -5.12 0.68
C TYR A 114 20.44 -6.01 1.72
N LEU A 115 20.29 -7.31 1.41
CA LEU A 115 19.76 -8.29 2.36
C LEU A 115 20.67 -8.35 3.59
N GLU A 116 21.99 -8.51 3.39
CA GLU A 116 23.00 -8.54 4.47
C GLU A 116 22.91 -7.27 5.36
N SER A 117 22.90 -6.09 4.74
CA SER A 117 22.82 -4.84 5.51
C SER A 117 21.52 -4.72 6.32
N THR A 118 20.40 -5.22 5.78
CA THR A 118 19.09 -5.26 6.46
C THR A 118 19.14 -6.24 7.63
N THR A 119 19.67 -7.44 7.41
CA THR A 119 19.85 -8.48 8.44
C THR A 119 20.70 -7.97 9.60
N ARG A 120 21.88 -7.42 9.32
CA ARG A 120 22.76 -6.84 10.35
C ARG A 120 22.08 -5.71 11.12
N ARG A 121 21.32 -4.85 10.42
CA ARG A 121 20.69 -3.67 11.01
C ARG A 121 19.54 -4.02 11.95
N PHE A 122 18.67 -4.95 11.56
CA PHE A 122 17.45 -5.24 12.30
C PHE A 122 17.58 -6.46 13.23
N LEU A 123 18.28 -7.52 12.80
CA LEU A 123 18.47 -8.72 13.60
C LEU A 123 19.73 -8.67 14.46
N LYS A 124 20.61 -7.68 14.23
CA LYS A 124 21.89 -7.48 14.96
C LYS A 124 22.82 -8.68 14.89
N LEU A 125 22.69 -9.54 13.87
CA LEU A 125 23.54 -10.69 13.65
C LEU A 125 24.93 -10.24 13.19
N THR A 126 25.98 -10.94 13.66
CA THR A 126 27.37 -10.65 13.34
C THR A 126 28.07 -11.81 12.64
N GLN A 127 27.71 -13.04 12.98
CA GLN A 127 28.28 -14.25 12.39
C GLN A 127 27.81 -14.45 10.96
N ARG A 128 28.68 -14.91 10.09
CA ARG A 128 28.38 -15.03 8.65
C ARG A 128 27.31 -16.06 8.38
N ASP A 129 27.38 -17.21 9.01
CA ASP A 129 26.44 -18.31 8.79
C ASP A 129 25.01 -17.94 9.27
N ASP A 130 24.88 -17.22 10.40
CA ASP A 130 23.59 -16.74 10.89
C ASP A 130 22.97 -15.71 9.94
N ILE A 131 23.80 -14.84 9.36
CA ILE A 131 23.36 -13.84 8.40
C ILE A 131 22.89 -14.50 7.11
N ASP A 132 23.71 -15.42 6.56
CA ASP A 132 23.36 -16.14 5.32
C ASP A 132 22.10 -16.99 5.55
N GLY A 133 21.95 -17.63 6.72
CA GLY A 133 20.75 -18.38 7.11
C GLY A 133 19.50 -17.51 7.17
N ALA A 134 19.57 -16.35 7.85
CA ALA A 134 18.44 -15.42 7.94
C ALA A 134 18.05 -14.81 6.58
N MET A 135 19.04 -14.55 5.72
CA MET A 135 18.79 -14.09 4.36
C MET A 135 18.11 -15.16 3.52
N ASP A 136 18.57 -16.42 3.61
CA ASP A 136 18.00 -17.54 2.87
C ASP A 136 16.57 -17.84 3.34
N GLU A 137 16.31 -17.85 4.64
CA GLU A 137 14.97 -18.00 5.21
C GLU A 137 13.98 -16.95 4.64
N ALA A 138 14.39 -15.67 4.60
CA ALA A 138 13.55 -14.62 4.06
C ALA A 138 13.32 -14.78 2.55
N LEU A 139 14.31 -15.24 1.80
CA LEU A 139 14.20 -15.52 0.36
C LEU A 139 13.30 -16.73 0.10
N GLN A 140 13.39 -17.79 0.89
CA GLN A 140 12.51 -18.97 0.76
C GLN A 140 11.04 -18.62 0.94
N LYS A 141 10.68 -17.68 1.85
CA LYS A 141 9.31 -17.18 2.03
C LYS A 141 8.71 -16.58 0.74
N VAL A 142 9.55 -16.16 -0.19
CA VAL A 142 9.13 -15.58 -1.47
C VAL A 142 9.42 -16.47 -2.67
N GLY A 143 9.84 -17.72 -2.43
CA GLY A 143 10.16 -18.69 -3.49
C GLY A 143 11.46 -18.39 -4.24
N LEU A 144 12.46 -17.85 -3.54
CA LEU A 144 13.84 -17.67 -3.99
C LEU A 144 14.79 -18.36 -3.00
N SER A 145 16.05 -18.53 -3.39
CA SER A 145 17.14 -18.99 -2.52
C SER A 145 18.29 -17.99 -2.50
N LEU A 146 19.12 -18.04 -1.43
CA LEU A 146 20.32 -17.22 -1.36
C LEU A 146 21.30 -17.56 -2.51
N ALA A 147 21.37 -18.81 -2.92
CA ALA A 147 22.21 -19.25 -4.04
C ALA A 147 21.84 -18.58 -5.36
N GLU A 148 20.55 -18.34 -5.60
CA GLU A 148 20.06 -17.66 -6.81
C GLU A 148 20.33 -16.16 -6.80
N VAL A 149 20.43 -15.54 -5.62
CA VAL A 149 20.53 -14.08 -5.46
C VAL A 149 21.97 -13.63 -5.19
N LYS A 150 22.80 -14.49 -4.57
CA LYS A 150 24.15 -14.16 -4.14
C LYS A 150 25.05 -13.76 -5.31
N GLY A 151 25.66 -12.59 -5.19
CA GLY A 151 26.56 -12.04 -6.21
C GLY A 151 25.88 -11.31 -7.35
N ARG A 152 24.53 -11.43 -7.53
CA ARG A 152 23.82 -10.81 -8.63
C ARG A 152 23.53 -9.33 -8.40
N TYR A 153 23.51 -8.58 -9.50
CA TYR A 153 23.08 -7.20 -9.57
C TYR A 153 21.58 -7.12 -9.97
N PRO A 154 20.88 -6.01 -9.69
CA PRO A 154 19.47 -5.85 -10.06
C PRO A 154 19.17 -6.12 -11.55
N HIS A 155 20.04 -5.71 -12.45
CA HIS A 155 19.85 -5.88 -13.91
C HIS A 155 20.07 -7.32 -14.39
N GLU A 156 20.58 -8.22 -13.55
CA GLU A 156 20.79 -9.64 -13.84
C GLU A 156 19.61 -10.52 -13.38
N MET A 157 18.55 -9.89 -12.84
CA MET A 157 17.33 -10.57 -12.41
C MET A 157 16.12 -10.11 -13.21
N SER A 158 15.14 -11.02 -13.39
CA SER A 158 13.86 -10.64 -13.96
C SER A 158 13.10 -9.69 -13.02
N GLY A 159 12.18 -8.87 -13.57
CA GLY A 159 11.36 -7.96 -12.75
C GLY A 159 10.63 -8.67 -11.61
N GLY A 160 10.08 -9.86 -11.87
CA GLY A 160 9.41 -10.66 -10.85
C GLY A 160 10.36 -11.23 -9.78
N GLN A 161 11.56 -11.66 -10.16
CA GLN A 161 12.58 -12.08 -9.18
C GLN A 161 13.05 -10.91 -8.34
N LEU A 162 13.27 -9.75 -8.95
CA LEU A 162 13.69 -8.54 -8.22
C LEU A 162 12.61 -8.06 -7.25
N GLN A 163 11.34 -8.12 -7.65
CA GLN A 163 10.20 -7.78 -6.77
C GLN A 163 10.12 -8.75 -5.59
N ARG A 164 10.26 -10.07 -5.83
CA ARG A 164 10.33 -11.06 -4.76
C ARG A 164 11.51 -10.82 -3.82
N ALA A 165 12.69 -10.47 -4.33
CA ALA A 165 13.86 -10.12 -3.51
C ALA A 165 13.62 -8.84 -2.68
N ALA A 166 12.87 -7.85 -3.21
CA ALA A 166 12.47 -6.66 -2.46
C ALA A 166 11.48 -7.00 -1.34
N ILE A 167 10.53 -7.90 -1.59
CA ILE A 167 9.61 -8.41 -0.57
C ILE A 167 10.38 -9.22 0.49
N ALA A 168 11.30 -10.11 0.09
CA ALA A 168 12.15 -10.86 1.01
C ALA A 168 12.93 -9.93 1.95
N ARG A 169 13.54 -8.88 1.40
CA ARG A 169 14.23 -7.85 2.18
C ARG A 169 13.30 -7.20 3.22
N ALA A 170 12.07 -6.89 2.85
CA ALA A 170 11.08 -6.32 3.77
C ALA A 170 10.67 -7.32 4.86
N LEU A 171 10.72 -8.63 4.60
CA LEU A 171 10.38 -9.68 5.57
C LEU A 171 11.49 -10.00 6.58
N ILE A 172 12.76 -9.64 6.33
CA ILE A 172 13.89 -9.92 7.23
C ILE A 172 13.61 -9.53 8.69
N PRO A 173 13.06 -8.33 9.00
CA PRO A 173 12.79 -7.96 10.40
C PRO A 173 11.51 -8.60 10.98
N ASN A 174 10.85 -9.52 10.29
CA ASN A 174 9.55 -10.11 10.65
C ASN A 174 8.49 -9.04 10.97
N PRO A 175 8.17 -8.13 10.05
CA PRO A 175 7.26 -7.03 10.30
C PRO A 175 5.81 -7.55 10.42
N PRO A 176 5.01 -7.06 11.38
CA PRO A 176 3.58 -7.34 11.43
C PRO A 176 2.77 -6.55 10.39
N LEU A 177 3.36 -5.54 9.74
CA LEU A 177 2.71 -4.70 8.73
C LEU A 177 3.62 -4.45 7.52
N LEU A 178 3.13 -4.77 6.33
CA LEU A 178 3.68 -4.33 5.05
C LEU A 178 2.82 -3.23 4.44
N VAL A 179 3.46 -2.25 3.81
CA VAL A 179 2.79 -1.24 2.98
C VAL A 179 3.28 -1.42 1.54
N ALA A 180 2.44 -2.03 0.71
CA ALA A 180 2.74 -2.37 -0.67
C ALA A 180 2.09 -1.35 -1.61
N ASP A 181 2.89 -0.42 -2.12
CA ASP A 181 2.44 0.62 -3.04
C ASP A 181 2.62 0.13 -4.49
N GLU A 182 1.52 -0.22 -5.15
CA GLU A 182 1.44 -0.75 -6.52
C GLU A 182 2.47 -1.88 -6.83
N PRO A 183 2.59 -2.92 -6.00
CA PRO A 183 3.71 -3.86 -6.05
C PRO A 183 3.76 -4.74 -7.30
N VAL A 184 2.74 -4.67 -8.17
CA VAL A 184 2.63 -5.47 -9.39
C VAL A 184 2.58 -4.63 -10.67
N SER A 185 2.64 -3.30 -10.59
CA SER A 185 2.48 -2.41 -11.75
C SER A 185 3.63 -2.51 -12.76
N MET A 186 4.85 -2.80 -12.30
CA MET A 186 6.06 -2.96 -13.13
C MET A 186 6.40 -4.44 -13.41
N VAL A 187 5.48 -5.35 -13.09
CA VAL A 187 5.68 -6.80 -13.31
C VAL A 187 4.84 -7.24 -14.50
N ASP A 188 5.42 -8.12 -15.34
CA ASP A 188 4.72 -8.69 -16.48
C ASP A 188 3.38 -9.34 -16.07
N ALA A 189 2.37 -9.24 -16.93
CA ALA A 189 1.01 -9.70 -16.64
C ALA A 189 0.98 -11.18 -16.20
N SER A 190 1.82 -12.03 -16.78
CA SER A 190 1.94 -13.45 -16.43
C SER A 190 2.47 -13.68 -15.00
N LEU A 191 3.29 -12.78 -14.48
CA LEU A 191 3.88 -12.85 -13.14
C LEU A 191 3.08 -12.07 -12.08
N ARG A 192 2.17 -11.20 -12.50
CA ARG A 192 1.38 -10.35 -11.60
C ARG A 192 0.62 -11.17 -10.55
N MET A 193 -0.14 -12.18 -10.99
CA MET A 193 -0.89 -13.04 -10.08
C MET A 193 0.01 -13.86 -9.14
N SER A 194 1.23 -14.18 -9.57
CA SER A 194 2.21 -14.85 -8.72
C SER A 194 2.65 -13.97 -7.52
N ILE A 195 2.84 -12.66 -7.72
CA ILE A 195 3.13 -11.72 -6.62
C ILE A 195 1.89 -11.48 -5.75
N VAL A 196 0.71 -11.37 -6.35
CA VAL A 196 -0.56 -11.23 -5.60
C VAL A 196 -0.80 -12.45 -4.69
N ASN A 197 -0.61 -13.66 -5.21
CA ASN A 197 -0.72 -14.89 -4.43
C ASN A 197 0.35 -14.97 -3.33
N LEU A 198 1.57 -14.52 -3.59
CA LEU A 198 2.61 -14.41 -2.58
C LEU A 198 2.16 -13.49 -1.43
N LEU A 199 1.64 -12.29 -1.72
CA LEU A 199 1.15 -11.39 -0.67
C LEU A 199 0.01 -12.03 0.14
N LYS A 200 -0.87 -12.80 -0.52
CA LYS A 200 -1.93 -13.54 0.16
C LYS A 200 -1.35 -14.60 1.11
N SER A 201 -0.36 -15.39 0.69
CA SER A 201 0.28 -16.38 1.56
C SER A 201 1.02 -15.74 2.74
N LEU A 202 1.64 -14.56 2.57
CA LEU A 202 2.26 -13.82 3.67
C LEU A 202 1.25 -13.44 4.76
N ARG A 203 0.01 -13.10 4.39
CA ARG A 203 -1.07 -12.88 5.36
C ARG A 203 -1.53 -14.21 5.99
N ASP A 204 -1.81 -15.23 5.18
CA ASP A 204 -2.45 -16.46 5.62
C ASP A 204 -1.49 -17.34 6.45
N ASP A 205 -0.24 -17.45 6.04
CA ASP A 205 0.75 -18.37 6.62
C ASP A 205 1.64 -17.69 7.67
N LEU A 206 1.94 -16.39 7.51
CA LEU A 206 2.86 -15.67 8.40
C LEU A 206 2.15 -14.64 9.30
N GLY A 207 0.86 -14.43 9.14
CA GLY A 207 0.10 -13.49 9.96
C GLY A 207 0.46 -12.02 9.72
N VAL A 208 0.99 -11.67 8.55
CA VAL A 208 1.38 -10.30 8.21
C VAL A 208 0.19 -9.54 7.68
N SER A 209 -0.18 -8.42 8.32
CA SER A 209 -1.16 -7.49 7.73
C SER A 209 -0.53 -6.69 6.59
N ILE A 210 -1.31 -6.42 5.55
CA ILE A 210 -0.80 -5.72 4.36
C ILE A 210 -1.73 -4.56 4.00
N ILE A 211 -1.18 -3.35 3.91
CA ILE A 211 -1.83 -2.25 3.20
C ILE A 211 -1.43 -2.38 1.73
N TYR A 212 -2.40 -2.72 0.89
CA TYR A 212 -2.21 -2.95 -0.54
C TYR A 212 -2.76 -1.78 -1.33
N ILE A 213 -1.90 -1.03 -2.00
CA ILE A 213 -2.32 0.11 -2.81
C ILE A 213 -2.30 -0.30 -4.28
N THR A 214 -3.42 -0.08 -4.96
CA THR A 214 -3.54 -0.41 -6.38
C THR A 214 -4.58 0.47 -7.07
N HIS A 215 -4.48 0.58 -8.38
CA HIS A 215 -5.53 1.08 -9.26
C HIS A 215 -6.26 -0.07 -10.00
N ASP A 216 -5.78 -1.32 -9.84
CA ASP A 216 -6.33 -2.52 -10.47
C ASP A 216 -7.42 -3.14 -9.57
N LEU A 217 -8.67 -2.98 -9.99
CA LEU A 217 -9.85 -3.50 -9.27
C LEU A 217 -9.91 -5.03 -9.28
N ALA A 218 -9.39 -5.69 -10.31
CA ALA A 218 -9.41 -7.15 -10.39
C ALA A 218 -8.51 -7.77 -9.33
N THR A 219 -7.29 -7.28 -9.17
CA THR A 219 -6.39 -7.73 -8.10
C THR A 219 -6.91 -7.35 -6.73
N ALA A 220 -7.48 -6.15 -6.56
CA ALA A 220 -8.13 -5.75 -5.32
C ALA A 220 -9.30 -6.67 -4.94
N TYR A 221 -10.17 -6.99 -5.89
CA TYR A 221 -11.28 -7.92 -5.68
C TYR A 221 -10.83 -9.31 -5.24
N TYR A 222 -9.71 -9.78 -5.79
CA TYR A 222 -9.17 -11.11 -5.51
C TYR A 222 -8.52 -11.24 -4.13
N ILE A 223 -7.78 -10.21 -3.69
CA ILE A 223 -6.89 -10.35 -2.52
C ILE A 223 -7.43 -9.69 -1.24
N SER A 224 -8.29 -8.65 -1.38
CA SER A 224 -8.64 -7.78 -0.26
C SER A 224 -9.64 -8.41 0.70
N ASN A 225 -9.45 -8.15 2.00
CA ASN A 225 -10.46 -8.38 3.03
C ASN A 225 -11.37 -7.14 3.16
N ARG A 226 -10.76 -5.98 3.35
CA ARG A 226 -11.43 -4.68 3.43
C ARG A 226 -10.74 -3.70 2.50
N LEU A 227 -11.46 -2.67 2.09
CA LEU A 227 -10.87 -1.63 1.27
C LEU A 227 -11.44 -0.23 1.55
N ILE A 228 -10.69 0.76 1.09
CA ILE A 228 -11.13 2.14 0.93
C ILE A 228 -10.99 2.57 -0.52
N ILE A 229 -11.93 3.37 -0.99
CA ILE A 229 -11.86 4.05 -2.28
C ILE A 229 -11.57 5.52 -2.02
N MET A 230 -10.50 6.03 -2.65
CA MET A 230 -10.05 7.42 -2.50
C MET A 230 -10.25 8.20 -3.79
N GLN A 231 -10.82 9.39 -3.65
CA GLN A 231 -10.93 10.39 -4.73
C GLN A 231 -10.48 11.76 -4.23
N ARG A 232 -9.55 12.40 -4.93
CA ARG A 232 -9.03 13.76 -4.63
C ARG A 232 -8.70 13.97 -3.13
N GLY A 233 -8.00 13.00 -2.56
CA GLY A 233 -7.53 13.04 -1.17
C GLY A 233 -8.56 12.60 -0.13
N ARG A 234 -9.78 12.26 -0.49
CA ARG A 234 -10.84 11.86 0.43
C ARG A 234 -11.20 10.40 0.30
N ILE A 235 -11.51 9.75 1.41
CA ILE A 235 -12.17 8.45 1.42
C ILE A 235 -13.63 8.71 1.03
N VAL A 236 -14.09 8.07 -0.05
CA VAL A 236 -15.45 8.18 -0.55
C VAL A 236 -16.32 6.97 -0.21
N GLU A 237 -15.69 5.80 -0.10
CA GLU A 237 -16.37 4.56 0.32
C GLU A 237 -15.38 3.64 1.00
N MET A 238 -15.81 2.89 2.04
CA MET A 238 -15.00 1.96 2.81
C MET A 238 -15.85 0.82 3.35
N GLY A 239 -15.29 -0.39 3.40
CA GLY A 239 -15.95 -1.55 3.99
C GLY A 239 -15.31 -2.88 3.62
N ASP A 240 -16.08 -3.96 3.79
CA ASP A 240 -15.76 -5.27 3.24
C ASP A 240 -15.54 -5.17 1.73
N ALA A 241 -14.47 -5.80 1.25
CA ALA A 241 -14.05 -5.61 -0.14
C ALA A 241 -15.09 -6.10 -1.15
N ARG A 242 -15.73 -7.23 -0.87
CA ARG A 242 -16.78 -7.79 -1.74
C ARG A 242 -18.02 -6.91 -1.72
N ALA A 243 -18.46 -6.50 -0.52
CA ALA A 243 -19.64 -5.65 -0.38
C ALA A 243 -19.50 -4.34 -1.16
N VAL A 244 -18.34 -3.67 -1.06
CA VAL A 244 -18.08 -2.41 -1.76
C VAL A 244 -17.93 -2.61 -3.27
N LEU A 245 -17.18 -3.63 -3.72
CA LEU A 245 -16.92 -3.82 -5.15
C LEU A 245 -18.09 -4.44 -5.91
N ASP A 246 -18.89 -5.32 -5.26
CA ASP A 246 -20.07 -5.90 -5.90
C ASP A 246 -21.22 -4.87 -6.01
N ASN A 247 -21.44 -4.06 -4.97
CA ASN A 247 -22.53 -3.10 -4.91
C ASN A 247 -22.05 -1.72 -4.46
N PRO A 248 -21.24 -1.01 -5.27
CA PRO A 248 -20.74 0.32 -4.91
C PRO A 248 -21.91 1.33 -4.80
N GLU A 249 -21.91 2.14 -3.73
CA GLU A 249 -22.94 3.15 -3.51
C GLU A 249 -22.49 4.54 -3.96
N HIS A 250 -21.22 4.90 -3.70
CA HIS A 250 -20.73 6.22 -4.10
C HIS A 250 -20.62 6.34 -5.62
N PRO A 251 -21.03 7.46 -6.26
CA PRO A 251 -20.98 7.65 -7.71
C PRO A 251 -19.60 7.39 -8.32
N TYR A 252 -18.52 7.77 -7.64
CA TYR A 252 -17.16 7.50 -8.11
C TYR A 252 -16.79 6.01 -8.04
N SER A 253 -17.25 5.30 -7.02
CA SER A 253 -17.04 3.84 -6.91
C SER A 253 -17.76 3.09 -8.03
N ARG A 254 -18.97 3.53 -8.38
CA ARG A 254 -19.72 3.01 -9.54
C ARG A 254 -19.02 3.29 -10.86
N LEU A 255 -18.46 4.49 -11.01
CA LEU A 255 -17.67 4.86 -12.19
C LEU A 255 -16.42 3.98 -12.33
N LEU A 256 -15.67 3.76 -11.24
CA LEU A 256 -14.51 2.86 -11.24
C LEU A 256 -14.89 1.44 -11.66
N LYS A 257 -15.96 0.89 -11.10
CA LYS A 257 -16.48 -0.43 -11.48
C LYS A 257 -16.85 -0.49 -12.96
N ALA A 258 -17.58 0.47 -13.46
CA ALA A 258 -18.00 0.54 -14.85
C ALA A 258 -16.80 0.61 -15.82
N SER A 259 -15.73 1.32 -15.45
CA SER A 259 -14.53 1.44 -16.29
C SER A 259 -13.78 0.12 -16.48
N VAL A 260 -13.85 -0.81 -15.52
CA VAL A 260 -13.23 -2.14 -15.64
C VAL A 260 -14.06 -3.06 -16.51
N LEU A 261 -15.40 -3.08 -16.31
CA LEU A 261 -16.31 -3.92 -17.12
C LEU A 261 -16.30 -3.53 -18.59
N SER A 262 -16.15 -2.23 -18.90
CA SER A 262 -16.09 -1.75 -20.28
C SER A 262 -14.81 -2.13 -21.03
N THR A 263 -13.71 -2.45 -20.34
CA THR A 263 -12.46 -2.94 -20.98
C THR A 263 -12.52 -4.41 -21.33
N GLU A 264 -13.34 -5.22 -20.64
CA GLU A 264 -13.55 -6.63 -20.96
C GLU A 264 -14.51 -6.83 -22.13
N ASP A 265 -15.51 -5.93 -22.27
CA ASP A 265 -16.51 -5.94 -23.37
C ASP A 265 -16.11 -5.09 -24.60
N ALA A 266 -14.94 -4.48 -24.62
CA ALA A 266 -14.51 -3.51 -25.63
C ALA A 266 -14.14 -4.12 -26.99
N GLY A 267 -15.02 -5.01 -27.53
CA GLY A 267 -15.05 -5.31 -28.97
C GLY A 267 -15.43 -4.10 -29.84
N ASP A 268 -16.12 -3.09 -29.30
CA ASP A 268 -16.71 -1.97 -30.06
C ASP A 268 -16.16 -0.57 -29.73
N GLY A 269 -15.05 -0.44 -28.98
CA GLY A 269 -14.32 0.84 -28.87
C GLY A 269 -15.04 2.01 -28.20
N LYS A 270 -16.21 1.82 -27.59
CA LYS A 270 -16.92 2.87 -26.82
C LYS A 270 -16.74 2.62 -25.34
N LEU A 271 -15.94 3.46 -24.69
CA LEU A 271 -15.95 3.60 -23.23
C LEU A 271 -17.40 3.95 -22.80
N ALA A 272 -18.10 2.98 -22.22
CA ALA A 272 -19.48 3.14 -21.77
C ALA A 272 -19.57 3.90 -20.43
N THR A 273 -18.71 4.93 -20.24
CA THR A 273 -18.81 5.83 -19.08
C THR A 273 -19.77 6.95 -19.43
N ASP A 274 -20.92 6.97 -18.76
CA ASP A 274 -21.89 8.04 -18.85
C ASP A 274 -21.23 9.38 -18.46
N PRO A 275 -21.14 10.38 -19.37
CA PRO A 275 -20.56 11.68 -19.06
C PRO A 275 -21.24 12.39 -17.88
N ALA A 276 -22.53 12.13 -17.65
CA ALA A 276 -23.27 12.67 -16.53
C ALA A 276 -22.77 12.08 -15.21
N MET A 277 -22.42 10.79 -15.16
CA MET A 277 -21.87 10.14 -13.98
C MET A 277 -20.44 10.65 -13.67
N VAL A 278 -19.61 10.86 -14.69
CA VAL A 278 -18.26 11.44 -14.53
C VAL A 278 -18.35 12.84 -13.94
N LYS A 279 -19.26 13.68 -14.49
CA LYS A 279 -19.48 15.03 -14.00
C LYS A 279 -20.01 15.02 -12.56
N LEU A 280 -21.00 14.18 -12.25
CA LEU A 280 -21.57 14.03 -10.91
C LEU A 280 -20.49 13.64 -9.89
N ALA A 281 -19.67 12.62 -10.17
CA ALA A 281 -18.60 12.18 -9.29
C ALA A 281 -17.54 13.28 -9.07
N SER A 282 -17.26 14.10 -10.09
CA SER A 282 -16.32 15.23 -9.99
C SER A 282 -16.88 16.39 -9.17
N ASP A 283 -18.15 16.73 -9.36
CA ASP A 283 -18.81 17.85 -8.70
C ASP A 283 -19.07 17.56 -7.20
N LEU A 284 -19.41 16.32 -6.86
CA LEU A 284 -19.67 15.90 -5.48
C LEU A 284 -18.42 16.00 -4.61
N VAL A 285 -17.28 15.53 -5.10
CA VAL A 285 -16.05 15.51 -4.28
C VAL A 285 -15.51 16.93 -3.97
N ALA A 286 -15.94 17.94 -4.71
CA ALA A 286 -15.61 19.34 -4.43
C ALA A 286 -16.40 19.91 -3.22
N ARG A 287 -17.48 19.25 -2.82
CA ARG A 287 -18.34 19.67 -1.71
C ARG A 287 -17.85 19.11 -0.36
N PRO A 288 -18.13 19.77 0.75
CA PRO A 288 -17.98 19.16 2.05
C PRO A 288 -18.96 17.98 2.18
N GLY A 289 -18.50 16.87 2.77
CA GLY A 289 -19.33 15.69 2.96
C GLY A 289 -18.78 14.86 4.11
N THR A 290 -19.62 14.04 4.73
CA THR A 290 -19.31 13.17 5.86
C THR A 290 -19.42 11.71 5.48
N LEU A 291 -18.59 10.85 6.12
CA LEU A 291 -18.75 9.41 6.00
C LEU A 291 -19.89 8.95 6.89
N GLU A 292 -20.90 8.34 6.29
CA GLU A 292 -22.07 7.80 6.99
C GLU A 292 -22.04 6.28 6.97
N SER A 293 -22.41 5.67 8.10
CA SER A 293 -22.52 4.21 8.22
C SER A 293 -23.75 3.70 7.48
N ARG A 294 -23.58 2.57 6.79
CA ARG A 294 -24.65 1.77 6.20
C ARG A 294 -24.95 0.55 7.06
N GLY A 295 -26.12 -0.02 6.90
CA GLY A 295 -26.60 -1.14 7.74
C GLY A 295 -25.75 -2.41 7.67
N ASP A 296 -24.86 -2.51 6.66
CA ASP A 296 -23.93 -3.63 6.46
C ASP A 296 -22.49 -3.34 6.93
N GLY A 297 -22.29 -2.26 7.70
CA GLY A 297 -20.99 -1.85 8.24
C GLY A 297 -20.11 -1.08 7.26
N ARG A 298 -20.59 -0.78 6.06
CA ARG A 298 -19.91 0.12 5.11
C ARG A 298 -19.99 1.57 5.57
N LEU A 299 -19.00 2.37 5.16
CA LEU A 299 -19.02 3.82 5.27
C LEU A 299 -19.04 4.42 3.86
N VAL A 300 -19.98 5.32 3.60
CA VAL A 300 -20.15 6.00 2.31
C VAL A 300 -20.18 7.51 2.54
N ARG A 301 -19.44 8.26 1.73
CA ARG A 301 -19.45 9.73 1.84
C ARG A 301 -20.71 10.30 1.21
N VAL A 302 -21.43 11.09 2.01
CA VAL A 302 -22.65 11.82 1.63
C VAL A 302 -22.34 13.33 1.63
N TYR A 303 -22.93 14.07 0.67
CA TYR A 303 -22.64 15.49 0.42
C TYR A 303 -23.86 16.37 0.62
#